data_30f250e935480e11b6df732846045a2b
#
_entry.id   30f250e935480e11b6df732846045a2b
#
_cell.length_a   1.000
_cell.length_b   1.000
_cell.length_c   1.000
_cell.angle_alpha   90.00
_cell.angle_beta   90.00
_cell.angle_gamma   90.00
#
_symmetry.space_group_name_H-M   'P 1'
#
loop_
_entity.id
_entity.type
_entity.pdbx_description
1 polymer ?
#
loop_
_entity_poly.entity_id
_entity_poly.type
_entity_poly.pdbx_seq_one_letter_code
_entity_poly.pdbx_strand_id
1 'polypeptide(L)'
;MKCQNCNNTTFYTLANEYIKCKNCAKKYSLKKIQKDKQIVICFCENKNALETSKELELNYKTVKDRFDIYRKLISVFLENQYNNSIKDHTEYEEFYYIKEREKKKKKKSLSEAINIMGFYSNEKIYTILMPKVGKRAFDIEDGFI
;
A
#
# COMPACT_ATOMS: atom_id res chain seq x y z
N MET A 1 -10.68 -21.09 2.56
CA MET A 1 -9.33 -20.66 2.97
C MET A 1 -8.29 -21.54 2.26
N LYS A 2 -7.18 -20.99 1.77
CA LYS A 2 -6.07 -21.75 1.18
C LYS A 2 -4.86 -21.72 2.12
N CYS A 3 -4.11 -22.79 2.19
CA CYS A 3 -2.87 -22.88 2.95
C CYS A 3 -1.80 -22.01 2.26
N GLN A 4 -1.21 -21.06 2.99
CA GLN A 4 -0.16 -20.18 2.45
C GLN A 4 1.15 -20.90 2.08
N ASN A 5 1.33 -22.15 2.52
CA ASN A 5 2.55 -22.92 2.27
C ASN A 5 2.42 -23.91 1.10
N CYS A 6 1.25 -24.50 0.88
CA CYS A 6 1.06 -25.56 -0.11
C CYS A 6 -0.23 -25.43 -0.92
N ASN A 7 -0.94 -24.31 -0.80
CA ASN A 7 -2.21 -24.00 -1.47
C ASN A 7 -3.36 -25.01 -1.25
N ASN A 8 -3.17 -26.01 -0.37
CA ASN A 8 -4.23 -26.97 -0.02
C ASN A 8 -5.41 -26.27 0.66
N THR A 9 -6.63 -26.74 0.44
CA THR A 9 -7.87 -26.15 0.99
C THR A 9 -8.42 -26.93 2.19
N THR A 10 -7.86 -28.10 2.50
CA THR A 10 -8.36 -28.97 3.57
C THR A 10 -7.54 -28.82 4.85
N PHE A 11 -8.24 -28.70 5.99
CA PHE A 11 -7.64 -28.47 7.29
C PHE A 11 -8.27 -29.37 8.36
N TYR A 12 -7.49 -29.69 9.39
CA TYR A 12 -7.98 -30.23 10.66
C TYR A 12 -8.27 -29.09 11.61
N THR A 13 -9.39 -29.12 12.30
CA THR A 13 -9.65 -28.22 13.44
C THR A 13 -8.96 -28.78 14.67
N LEU A 14 -8.23 -27.95 15.37
CA LEU A 14 -7.55 -28.27 16.62
C LEU A 14 -8.21 -27.53 17.78
N ALA A 15 -7.88 -27.93 19.01
CA ALA A 15 -8.26 -27.20 20.20
C ALA A 15 -7.71 -25.75 20.14
N ASN A 16 -8.27 -24.86 21.00
CA ASN A 16 -7.82 -23.46 21.16
C ASN A 16 -7.85 -22.60 19.89
N GLU A 17 -8.84 -22.84 19.00
CA GLU A 17 -9.04 -22.07 17.77
C GLU A 17 -7.84 -22.09 16.79
N TYR A 18 -7.15 -23.24 16.74
CA TYR A 18 -6.13 -23.49 15.73
C TYR A 18 -6.66 -24.43 14.65
N ILE A 19 -6.15 -24.25 13.45
CA ILE A 19 -6.33 -25.17 12.33
C ILE A 19 -4.98 -25.66 11.82
N LYS A 20 -4.94 -26.90 11.33
CA LYS A 20 -3.72 -27.52 10.79
C LYS A 20 -3.98 -27.96 9.35
N CYS A 21 -3.12 -27.58 8.43
CA CYS A 21 -3.22 -28.04 7.04
C CYS A 21 -3.03 -29.56 6.97
N LYS A 22 -3.90 -30.24 6.23
CA LYS A 22 -3.84 -31.70 6.06
C LYS A 22 -2.62 -32.15 5.26
N ASN A 23 -2.14 -31.31 4.34
CA ASN A 23 -1.03 -31.67 3.45
C ASN A 23 0.35 -31.34 4.06
N CYS A 24 0.60 -30.10 4.46
CA CYS A 24 1.92 -29.65 4.94
C CYS A 24 2.03 -29.52 6.46
N ALA A 25 0.99 -29.90 7.20
CA ALA A 25 0.93 -29.86 8.67
C ALA A 25 1.11 -28.46 9.30
N LYS A 26 1.20 -27.37 8.54
CA LYS A 26 1.32 -26.01 9.06
C LYS A 26 0.10 -25.60 9.87
N LYS A 27 0.33 -25.02 11.05
CA LYS A 27 -0.73 -24.58 11.96
C LYS A 27 -1.02 -23.09 11.77
N TYR A 28 -2.28 -22.70 11.92
CA TYR A 28 -2.76 -21.32 11.83
C TYR A 28 -3.72 -21.05 13.00
N SER A 29 -3.62 -19.86 13.59
CA SER A 29 -4.58 -19.39 14.60
C SER A 29 -5.74 -18.69 13.91
N LEU A 30 -6.97 -19.14 14.17
CA LEU A 30 -8.19 -18.52 13.65
C LEU A 30 -8.37 -17.10 14.19
N LYS A 31 -8.06 -16.87 15.48
CA LYS A 31 -8.07 -15.52 16.08
C LYS A 31 -7.19 -14.55 15.33
N LYS A 32 -5.96 -14.97 14.99
CA LYS A 32 -5.03 -14.11 14.25
C LYS A 32 -5.56 -13.80 12.85
N ILE A 33 -6.10 -14.80 12.15
CA ILE A 33 -6.69 -14.60 10.82
C ILE A 33 -7.87 -13.63 10.90
N GLN A 34 -8.71 -13.73 11.93
CA GLN A 34 -9.84 -12.83 12.09
C GLN A 34 -9.42 -11.41 12.39
N LYS A 35 -8.40 -11.21 13.25
CA LYS A 35 -7.82 -9.89 13.50
C LYS A 35 -7.21 -9.30 12.22
N ASP A 36 -6.44 -10.09 11.47
CA ASP A 36 -5.87 -9.63 10.20
C ASP A 36 -6.96 -9.20 9.20
N LYS A 37 -8.11 -9.92 9.13
CA LYS A 37 -9.26 -9.52 8.31
C LYS A 37 -9.87 -8.19 8.75
N GLN A 38 -10.05 -7.98 10.05
CA GLN A 38 -10.58 -6.73 10.58
C GLN A 38 -9.66 -5.54 10.26
N ILE A 39 -8.33 -5.72 10.36
CA ILE A 39 -7.36 -4.68 9.97
C ILE A 39 -7.51 -4.33 8.48
N VAL A 40 -7.69 -5.32 7.59
CA VAL A 40 -7.93 -5.08 6.16
C VAL A 40 -9.22 -4.27 5.94
N ILE A 41 -10.30 -4.62 6.63
CA ILE A 41 -11.58 -3.90 6.51
C ILE A 41 -11.40 -2.44 6.90
N CYS A 42 -10.79 -2.16 8.07
CA CYS A 42 -10.51 -0.79 8.50
C CYS A 42 -9.62 -0.02 7.50
N PHE A 43 -8.64 -0.69 6.88
CA PHE A 43 -7.82 -0.09 5.84
C PHE A 43 -8.65 0.29 4.60
N CYS A 44 -9.56 -0.57 4.16
CA CYS A 44 -10.46 -0.30 3.04
C CYS A 44 -11.49 0.81 3.34
N GLU A 45 -11.85 0.99 4.62
CA GLU A 45 -12.70 2.09 5.11
C GLU A 45 -11.95 3.42 5.26
N ASN A 46 -10.70 3.51 4.80
CA ASN A 46 -9.83 4.68 4.91
C ASN A 46 -9.54 5.15 6.35
N LYS A 47 -9.71 4.27 7.35
CA LYS A 47 -9.32 4.56 8.73
C LYS A 47 -7.81 4.67 8.83
N ASN A 48 -7.32 5.57 9.67
CA ASN A 48 -5.90 5.66 9.94
C ASN A 48 -5.44 4.58 10.95
N ALA A 49 -4.12 4.34 11.04
CA ALA A 49 -3.58 3.27 11.89
C ALA A 49 -3.85 3.50 13.39
N LEU A 50 -3.97 4.76 13.83
CA LEU A 50 -4.26 5.08 15.23
C LEU A 50 -5.73 4.79 15.58
N GLU A 51 -6.65 5.17 14.73
CA GLU A 51 -8.09 4.86 14.87
C GLU A 51 -8.31 3.36 14.89
N THR A 52 -7.76 2.65 13.90
CA THR A 52 -7.85 1.19 13.80
C THR A 52 -7.25 0.50 15.04
N SER A 53 -6.13 0.99 15.57
CA SER A 53 -5.52 0.40 16.76
C SER A 53 -6.39 0.52 18.00
N LYS A 54 -7.10 1.65 18.16
CA LYS A 54 -8.05 1.90 19.25
C LYS A 54 -9.31 1.04 19.11
N GLU A 55 -9.88 1.00 17.90
CA GLU A 55 -11.12 0.26 17.61
C GLU A 55 -10.94 -1.26 17.80
N LEU A 56 -9.81 -1.81 17.36
CA LEU A 56 -9.53 -3.24 17.45
C LEU A 56 -8.76 -3.66 18.70
N GLU A 57 -8.48 -2.72 19.60
CA GLU A 57 -7.67 -2.92 20.81
C GLU A 57 -6.31 -3.61 20.49
N LEU A 58 -5.64 -3.13 19.44
CA LEU A 58 -4.36 -3.65 18.98
C LEU A 58 -3.23 -2.66 19.19
N ASN A 59 -2.02 -3.16 19.27
CA ASN A 59 -0.85 -2.29 19.30
C ASN A 59 -0.74 -1.48 17.99
N TYR A 60 -0.58 -0.16 18.12
CA TYR A 60 -0.44 0.77 16.98
C TYR A 60 0.64 0.35 15.98
N LYS A 61 1.81 -0.10 16.48
CA LYS A 61 2.91 -0.56 15.61
C LYS A 61 2.48 -1.75 14.75
N THR A 62 1.74 -2.70 15.33
CA THR A 62 1.23 -3.86 14.58
C THR A 62 0.31 -3.44 13.45
N VAL A 63 -0.62 -2.53 13.70
CA VAL A 63 -1.56 -2.02 12.68
C VAL A 63 -0.81 -1.23 11.62
N LYS A 64 0.11 -0.35 12.03
CA LYS A 64 0.94 0.45 11.12
C LYS A 64 1.76 -0.44 10.19
N ASP A 65 2.44 -1.46 10.71
CA ASP A 65 3.25 -2.38 9.91
C ASP A 65 2.37 -3.15 8.88
N ARG A 66 1.13 -3.52 9.26
CA ARG A 66 0.17 -4.13 8.33
C ARG A 66 -0.26 -3.16 7.23
N PHE A 67 -0.58 -1.92 7.58
CA PHE A 67 -0.94 -0.88 6.60
C PHE A 67 0.21 -0.60 5.61
N ASP A 68 1.45 -0.58 6.09
CA ASP A 68 2.62 -0.38 5.24
C ASP A 68 2.82 -1.57 4.27
N ILE A 69 2.54 -2.81 4.71
CA ILE A 69 2.53 -3.99 3.83
C ILE A 69 1.43 -3.86 2.77
N TYR A 70 0.21 -3.47 3.14
CA TYR A 70 -0.90 -3.33 2.19
C TYR A 70 -0.60 -2.27 1.13
N ARG A 71 -0.06 -1.11 1.53
CA ARG A 71 0.36 -0.05 0.58
C ARG A 71 1.42 -0.55 -0.40
N LYS A 72 2.42 -1.30 0.07
CA LYS A 72 3.44 -1.91 -0.80
C LYS A 72 2.83 -2.90 -1.79
N LEU A 73 1.92 -3.77 -1.34
CA LEU A 73 1.25 -4.73 -2.22
C LEU A 73 0.41 -4.04 -3.29
N ILE A 74 -0.33 -2.99 -2.91
CA ILE A 74 -1.11 -2.17 -3.84
C ILE A 74 -0.19 -1.48 -4.85
N SER A 75 0.91 -0.90 -4.40
CA SER A 75 1.89 -0.24 -5.29
C SER A 75 2.42 -1.20 -6.34
N VAL A 76 2.89 -2.40 -5.94
CA VAL A 76 3.39 -3.42 -6.86
C VAL A 76 2.29 -3.90 -7.83
N PHE A 77 1.08 -4.09 -7.33
CA PHE A 77 -0.05 -4.50 -8.18
C PHE A 77 -0.38 -3.44 -9.24
N LEU A 78 -0.43 -2.16 -8.85
CA LEU A 78 -0.70 -1.05 -9.78
C LEU A 78 0.43 -0.89 -10.80
N GLU A 79 1.68 -1.00 -10.37
CA GLU A 79 2.84 -0.95 -11.27
C GLU A 79 2.79 -2.06 -12.32
N ASN A 80 2.49 -3.29 -11.91
CA ASN A 80 2.30 -4.41 -12.86
C ASN A 80 1.13 -4.17 -13.81
N GLN A 81 0.02 -3.62 -13.32
CA GLN A 81 -1.11 -3.27 -14.18
C GLN A 81 -0.75 -2.18 -15.19
N TYR A 82 -0.03 -1.14 -14.76
CA TYR A 82 0.42 -0.07 -15.64
C TYR A 82 1.33 -0.59 -16.74
N ASN A 83 2.31 -1.44 -16.39
CA ASN A 83 3.25 -2.00 -17.35
C ASN A 83 2.59 -2.93 -18.38
N ASN A 84 1.49 -3.59 -18.01
CA ASN A 84 0.75 -4.51 -18.87
C ASN A 84 -0.44 -3.85 -19.60
N SER A 85 -0.75 -2.57 -19.33
CA SER A 85 -1.86 -1.86 -19.98
C SER A 85 -1.41 -1.28 -21.33
N ILE A 86 -2.33 -1.33 -22.32
CA ILE A 86 -2.17 -0.59 -23.57
C ILE A 86 -2.35 0.90 -23.22
N LYS A 87 -1.33 1.71 -23.51
CA LYS A 87 -1.33 3.15 -23.24
C LYS A 87 -1.91 3.89 -24.46
N ASP A 88 -3.22 3.85 -24.61
CA ASP A 88 -3.89 4.59 -25.68
C ASP A 88 -4.14 6.00 -25.19
N HIS A 89 -4.86 6.71 -24.88
CA HIS A 89 -4.93 8.08 -24.40
C HIS A 89 -4.52 8.20 -22.93
N THR A 90 -3.50 9.00 -22.66
CA THR A 90 -3.02 9.22 -21.27
C THR A 90 -3.13 10.71 -20.93
N GLU A 91 -3.95 11.03 -19.96
CA GLU A 91 -3.96 12.33 -19.29
C GLU A 91 -2.97 12.28 -18.12
N TYR A 92 -2.29 13.38 -17.84
CA TYR A 92 -1.40 13.45 -16.71
C TYR A 92 -1.64 14.71 -15.88
N GLU A 93 -1.43 14.61 -14.58
CA GLU A 93 -1.53 15.72 -13.64
C GLU A 93 -0.39 15.65 -12.62
N GLU A 94 0.11 16.80 -12.22
CA GLU A 94 1.22 16.93 -11.31
C GLU A 94 0.76 17.56 -9.99
N PHE A 95 1.07 16.88 -8.86
CA PHE A 95 0.71 17.31 -7.52
C PHE A 95 1.93 17.55 -6.67
N TYR A 96 1.93 18.63 -5.90
CA TYR A 96 2.96 18.96 -4.94
C TYR A 96 2.46 18.73 -3.52
N TYR A 97 2.96 17.69 -2.86
CA TYR A 97 2.63 17.39 -1.48
C TYR A 97 3.70 17.93 -0.54
N ILE A 98 3.30 18.81 0.39
CA ILE A 98 4.17 19.33 1.45
C ILE A 98 3.74 18.72 2.78
N LYS A 99 4.68 18.07 3.48
CA LYS A 99 4.42 17.50 4.80
C LYS A 99 4.01 18.61 5.77
N GLU A 100 3.07 18.32 6.68
CA GLU A 100 2.51 19.32 7.58
C GLU A 100 3.56 19.99 8.47
N ARG A 101 4.55 19.24 8.95
CA ARG A 101 5.71 19.77 9.69
C ARG A 101 6.49 20.82 8.90
N GLU A 102 6.57 20.67 7.57
CA GLU A 102 7.25 21.60 6.67
C GLU A 102 6.37 22.82 6.35
N LYS A 103 5.04 22.65 6.37
CA LYS A 103 4.09 23.77 6.22
C LYS A 103 4.21 24.81 7.33
N LYS A 104 4.67 24.40 8.52
CA LYS A 104 4.85 25.29 9.68
C LYS A 104 6.13 26.12 9.63
N LYS A 105 7.07 25.82 8.75
CA LYS A 105 8.29 26.62 8.55
C LYS A 105 7.96 27.95 7.88
N LYS A 106 8.60 29.03 8.35
CA LYS A 106 8.38 30.40 7.81
C LYS A 106 8.76 30.56 6.34
N LYS A 107 9.75 29.80 5.85
CA LYS A 107 10.14 29.76 4.44
C LYS A 107 9.71 28.43 3.83
N LYS A 108 8.69 28.45 2.99
CA LYS A 108 8.23 27.31 2.22
C LYS A 108 8.97 27.30 0.88
N SER A 109 9.70 26.24 0.58
CA SER A 109 10.32 26.07 -0.73
C SER A 109 9.68 24.89 -1.45
N LEU A 110 9.41 25.03 -2.73
CA LEU A 110 8.96 23.92 -3.59
C LEU A 110 9.99 22.80 -3.64
N SER A 111 11.27 23.08 -3.37
CA SER A 111 12.32 22.06 -3.28
C SER A 111 12.10 21.04 -2.14
N GLU A 112 11.28 21.37 -1.13
CA GLU A 112 10.90 20.47 -0.03
C GLU A 112 9.61 19.70 -0.31
N ALA A 113 8.91 20.03 -1.37
CA ALA A 113 7.69 19.32 -1.78
C ALA A 113 8.03 17.93 -2.33
N ILE A 114 7.15 16.98 -2.03
CA ILE A 114 7.13 15.69 -2.71
C ILE A 114 6.27 15.88 -3.95
N ASN A 115 6.89 15.69 -5.09
CA ASN A 115 6.19 15.80 -6.36
C ASN A 115 5.64 14.43 -6.75
N ILE A 116 4.35 14.39 -7.05
CA ILE A 116 3.63 13.20 -7.45
C ILE A 116 3.05 13.46 -8.83
N MET A 117 3.42 12.65 -9.80
CA MET A 117 2.81 12.66 -11.12
C MET A 117 1.76 11.55 -11.20
N GLY A 118 0.53 11.94 -11.55
CA GLY A 118 -0.58 11.03 -11.78
C GLY A 118 -0.81 10.84 -13.28
N PHE A 119 -1.01 9.62 -13.71
CA PHE A 119 -1.40 9.27 -15.08
C PHE A 119 -2.77 8.63 -15.04
N TYR A 120 -3.69 9.12 -15.84
CA TYR A 120 -5.00 8.54 -16.04
C TYR A 120 -5.06 7.88 -17.42
N SER A 121 -5.35 6.60 -17.44
CA SER A 121 -5.51 5.84 -18.69
C SER A 121 -6.46 4.66 -18.46
N ASN A 122 -7.41 4.46 -19.37
CA ASN A 122 -8.36 3.33 -19.33
C ASN A 122 -9.09 3.21 -17.97
N GLU A 123 -9.65 4.33 -17.48
CA GLU A 123 -10.38 4.42 -16.20
C GLU A 123 -9.54 4.08 -14.96
N LYS A 124 -8.21 4.09 -15.08
CA LYS A 124 -7.27 3.80 -13.99
C LYS A 124 -6.32 4.96 -13.77
N ILE A 125 -5.99 5.18 -12.51
CA ILE A 125 -5.01 6.19 -12.10
C ILE A 125 -3.74 5.48 -11.62
N TYR A 126 -2.62 5.90 -12.15
CA TYR A 126 -1.29 5.46 -11.74
C TYR A 126 -0.51 6.65 -11.21
N THR A 127 0.25 6.47 -10.14
CA THR A 127 1.02 7.54 -9.54
C THR A 127 2.50 7.19 -9.45
N ILE A 128 3.35 8.16 -9.78
CA ILE A 128 4.81 8.05 -9.69
C ILE A 128 5.33 9.17 -8.82
N LEU A 129 6.24 8.84 -7.90
CA LEU A 129 6.98 9.83 -7.14
C LEU A 129 8.11 10.38 -8.01
N MET A 130 8.05 11.67 -8.29
CA MET A 130 9.06 12.34 -9.07
C MET A 130 10.25 12.79 -8.21
N PRO A 131 11.47 12.88 -8.77
CA PRO A 131 12.60 13.45 -8.07
C PRO A 131 12.32 14.90 -7.67
N LYS A 132 13.04 15.40 -6.67
CA LYS A 132 12.89 16.79 -6.19
C LYS A 132 13.06 17.79 -7.33
N VAL A 133 12.25 18.84 -7.32
CA VAL A 133 12.19 19.87 -8.39
C VAL A 133 13.58 20.41 -8.78
N GLY A 134 14.51 20.56 -7.82
CA GLY A 134 15.87 21.03 -8.10
C GLY A 134 16.76 20.05 -8.90
N LYS A 135 16.38 18.78 -9.01
CA LYS A 135 17.08 17.80 -9.85
C LYS A 135 16.45 17.67 -11.24
N ARG A 136 15.20 18.05 -11.41
CA ARG A 136 14.45 17.92 -12.67
C ARG A 136 15.04 18.72 -13.82
N ALA A 137 15.61 19.90 -13.55
CA ALA A 137 16.16 20.73 -14.60
C ALA A 137 17.32 20.07 -15.35
N PHE A 138 17.98 19.10 -14.72
CA PHE A 138 19.12 18.39 -15.32
C PHE A 138 18.70 17.06 -15.99
N ASP A 139 17.64 16.40 -15.47
CA ASP A 139 17.20 15.09 -16.00
C ASP A 139 16.37 15.21 -17.30
N ILE A 140 15.82 16.40 -17.59
CA ILE A 140 15.07 16.66 -18.83
C ILE A 140 16.00 16.84 -20.03
N GLU A 141 17.24 17.28 -19.83
CA GLU A 141 18.21 17.42 -20.92
C GLU A 141 18.83 16.08 -21.37
N ASP A 142 18.77 15.03 -20.53
CA ASP A 142 19.48 13.76 -20.80
C ASP A 142 18.62 12.56 -21.20
N GLY A 143 17.31 12.67 -21.39
CA GLY A 143 16.62 11.41 -21.63
C GLY A 143 15.15 11.31 -21.98
N PHE A 144 14.54 12.27 -22.63
CA PHE A 144 13.26 12.05 -23.31
C PHE A 144 13.33 12.55 -24.76
N ILE A 145 13.99 11.79 -25.60
CA ILE A 145 13.76 11.77 -27.04
C ILE A 145 13.32 10.35 -27.41
#